data_e775f51a9e503a336c52c2e26228e282
#
_entry.id   e775f51a9e503a336c52c2e26228e282
#
_cell.length_a   1.000
_cell.length_b   1.000
_cell.length_c   1.000
_cell.angle_alpha   90.00
_cell.angle_beta   90.00
_cell.angle_gamma   90.00
#
_symmetry.space_group_name_H-M   'P 1'
#
loop_
_entity.id
_entity.type
_entity.pdbx_description
1 polymer ?
#
loop_
_entity_poly.entity_id
_entity_poly.type
_entity_poly.pdbx_seq_one_letter_code
_entity_poly.pdbx_strand_id
1 'polypeptide(L)'
;MGDKKRKLLIVIDMQNDFIDGSLGTKEAVAIVPEVAKKINKARVAGETVVFTRDTHQSNYLQTQEGKNLPVLHCVQGSDGWQISSKLEVGDSRIFDKPSFGSMALADYAATLSDLEEIELVGLCTGICVISNAFILKAKLPEVKITVDASCCACVTPESHKTALAAMKLCQINVIGEKKKPQKNNGGVYKLYTELEGFEPKICRTFFMMNCQIKCNVFE
;
A
#
# COMPACT_ATOMS: atom_id res chain seq x y z
N MET A 1 -30.93 14.09 6.23
CA MET A 1 -30.23 12.81 6.13
C MET A 1 -28.75 13.16 6.08
N GLY A 2 -27.98 12.83 7.11
CA GLY A 2 -26.55 13.09 7.09
C GLY A 2 -25.90 12.27 5.96
N ASP A 3 -25.15 12.94 5.09
CA ASP A 3 -24.44 12.29 3.98
C ASP A 3 -23.52 11.22 4.56
N LYS A 4 -23.81 9.95 4.26
CA LYS A 4 -22.99 8.83 4.67
C LYS A 4 -21.70 8.92 3.87
N LYS A 5 -20.64 9.43 4.50
CA LYS A 5 -19.32 9.54 3.90
C LYS A 5 -18.83 8.19 3.38
N ARG A 6 -18.39 8.14 2.13
CA ARG A 6 -18.01 6.92 1.43
C ARG A 6 -16.57 6.53 1.78
N LYS A 7 -16.35 5.26 2.01
CA LYS A 7 -15.02 4.67 2.12
C LYS A 7 -14.79 3.64 1.02
N LEU A 8 -13.55 3.55 0.55
CA LEU A 8 -13.11 2.62 -0.48
C LEU A 8 -12.00 1.73 0.08
N LEU A 9 -12.25 0.43 0.18
CA LEU A 9 -11.22 -0.56 0.46
C LEU A 9 -10.65 -1.09 -0.86
N ILE A 10 -9.33 -1.00 -1.03
CA ILE A 10 -8.61 -1.51 -2.18
C ILE A 10 -7.74 -2.69 -1.75
N VAL A 11 -8.01 -3.86 -2.31
CA VAL A 11 -7.26 -5.09 -2.07
C VAL A 11 -6.27 -5.28 -3.22
N ILE A 12 -4.99 -5.06 -2.92
CA ILE A 12 -3.92 -5.03 -3.91
C ILE A 12 -3.33 -6.42 -4.10
N ASP A 13 -3.43 -6.95 -5.31
CA ASP A 13 -2.70 -8.09 -5.85
C ASP A 13 -2.63 -9.32 -4.93
N MET A 14 -3.73 -9.66 -4.28
CA MET A 14 -3.82 -10.86 -3.44
C MET A 14 -4.01 -12.11 -4.31
N GLN A 15 -3.06 -12.33 -5.26
CA GLN A 15 -3.03 -13.39 -6.25
C GLN A 15 -2.23 -14.62 -5.76
N ASN A 16 -2.53 -15.79 -6.32
CA ASN A 16 -1.89 -17.03 -5.91
C ASN A 16 -0.36 -16.97 -6.06
N ASP A 17 0.17 -16.42 -7.18
CA ASP A 17 1.61 -16.32 -7.40
C ASP A 17 2.34 -15.48 -6.34
N PHE A 18 1.70 -14.46 -5.78
CA PHE A 18 2.30 -13.62 -4.73
C PHE A 18 2.08 -14.17 -3.32
N ILE A 19 1.10 -15.05 -3.11
CA ILE A 19 0.81 -15.62 -1.79
C ILE A 19 1.66 -16.85 -1.53
N ASP A 20 1.49 -17.90 -2.33
CA ASP A 20 2.13 -19.20 -2.15
C ASP A 20 2.63 -19.82 -3.48
N GLY A 21 2.53 -19.09 -4.61
CA GLY A 21 3.03 -19.48 -5.93
C GLY A 21 4.47 -19.02 -6.19
N SER A 22 4.76 -18.65 -7.46
CA SER A 22 6.13 -18.40 -7.96
C SER A 22 6.92 -17.30 -7.23
N LEU A 23 6.23 -16.30 -6.66
CA LEU A 23 6.81 -15.22 -5.86
C LEU A 23 6.26 -15.22 -4.42
N GLY A 24 5.69 -16.34 -3.98
CA GLY A 24 5.08 -16.50 -2.67
C GLY A 24 6.06 -16.35 -1.52
N THR A 25 5.57 -15.84 -0.38
CA THR A 25 6.34 -15.70 0.86
C THR A 25 5.51 -16.12 2.06
N LYS A 26 6.17 -16.54 3.14
CA LYS A 26 5.48 -16.84 4.41
C LYS A 26 4.77 -15.62 4.99
N GLU A 27 5.30 -14.43 4.74
CA GLU A 27 4.72 -13.15 5.14
C GLU A 27 3.42 -12.88 4.37
N ALA A 28 3.38 -13.18 3.07
CA ALA A 28 2.18 -13.06 2.24
C ALA A 28 1.09 -14.05 2.67
N VAL A 29 1.44 -15.30 2.93
CA VAL A 29 0.49 -16.31 3.45
C VAL A 29 -0.10 -15.87 4.79
N ALA A 30 0.72 -15.29 5.67
CA ALA A 30 0.30 -14.90 7.01
C ALA A 30 -0.76 -13.79 7.05
N ILE A 31 -0.83 -12.91 6.04
CA ILE A 31 -1.81 -11.82 6.01
C ILE A 31 -3.15 -12.22 5.40
N VAL A 32 -3.26 -13.34 4.69
CA VAL A 32 -4.49 -13.74 3.98
C VAL A 32 -5.72 -13.76 4.91
N PRO A 33 -5.66 -14.34 6.12
CA PRO A 33 -6.81 -14.34 7.03
C PRO A 33 -7.22 -12.93 7.49
N GLU A 34 -6.25 -12.03 7.69
CA GLU A 34 -6.53 -10.66 8.14
C GLU A 34 -7.14 -9.83 7.01
N VAL A 35 -6.66 -10.01 5.77
CA VAL A 35 -7.25 -9.39 4.57
C VAL A 35 -8.69 -9.90 4.38
N ALA A 36 -8.94 -11.20 4.53
CA ALA A 36 -10.29 -11.77 4.44
C ALA A 36 -11.24 -11.14 5.48
N LYS A 37 -10.81 -11.02 6.73
CA LYS A 37 -11.58 -10.34 7.80
C LYS A 37 -11.85 -8.87 7.46
N LYS A 38 -10.85 -8.16 6.91
CA LYS A 38 -10.97 -6.74 6.51
C LYS A 38 -12.01 -6.58 5.40
N ILE A 39 -11.98 -7.41 4.36
CA ILE A 39 -12.96 -7.42 3.28
C ILE A 39 -14.38 -7.62 3.84
N ASN A 40 -14.57 -8.62 4.68
CA ASN A 40 -15.88 -8.89 5.27
C ASN A 40 -16.38 -7.72 6.13
N LYS A 41 -15.51 -7.13 6.96
CA LYS A 41 -15.84 -5.95 7.77
C LYS A 41 -16.27 -4.76 6.91
N ALA A 42 -15.54 -4.48 5.84
CA ALA A 42 -15.87 -3.40 4.91
C ALA A 42 -17.24 -3.61 4.26
N ARG A 43 -17.54 -4.82 3.81
CA ARG A 43 -18.85 -5.17 3.22
C ARG A 43 -19.99 -5.03 4.20
N VAL A 44 -19.84 -5.54 5.42
CA VAL A 44 -20.85 -5.39 6.48
C VAL A 44 -21.10 -3.91 6.79
N ALA A 45 -20.06 -3.07 6.72
CA ALA A 45 -20.19 -1.63 6.89
C ALA A 45 -20.79 -0.90 5.67
N GLY A 46 -21.02 -1.60 4.55
CA GLY A 46 -21.52 -1.03 3.29
C GLY A 46 -20.48 -0.16 2.58
N GLU A 47 -19.19 -0.42 2.81
CA GLU A 47 -18.08 0.22 2.11
C GLU A 47 -17.91 -0.40 0.71
N THR A 48 -17.39 0.40 -0.23
CA THR A 48 -17.03 -0.12 -1.56
C THR A 48 -15.71 -0.90 -1.46
N VAL A 49 -15.70 -2.14 -2.00
CA VAL A 49 -14.49 -2.97 -2.08
C VAL A 49 -14.13 -3.20 -3.53
N VAL A 50 -12.86 -2.98 -3.87
CA VAL A 50 -12.32 -3.27 -5.20
C VAL A 50 -10.99 -4.01 -5.09
N PHE A 51 -10.61 -4.69 -6.16
CA PHE A 51 -9.38 -5.48 -6.22
C PHE A 51 -8.50 -5.01 -7.36
N THR A 52 -7.20 -5.24 -7.24
CA THR A 52 -6.27 -5.20 -8.36
C THR A 52 -5.69 -6.58 -8.64
N ARG A 53 -5.29 -6.80 -9.89
CA ARG A 53 -4.48 -7.95 -10.29
C ARG A 53 -3.32 -7.47 -11.13
N ASP A 54 -2.13 -7.84 -10.75
CA ASP A 54 -0.98 -7.76 -11.64
C ASP A 54 -1.18 -8.70 -12.81
N THR A 55 -0.94 -8.23 -14.03
CA THR A 55 -1.37 -8.97 -15.23
C THR A 55 -0.31 -8.88 -16.31
N HIS A 56 0.39 -9.98 -16.51
CA HIS A 56 1.41 -10.13 -17.54
C HIS A 56 0.96 -11.00 -18.70
N GLN A 57 1.56 -10.77 -19.86
CA GLN A 57 1.36 -11.60 -21.05
C GLN A 57 2.42 -12.69 -21.13
N SER A 58 2.23 -13.67 -22.00
CA SER A 58 3.18 -14.78 -22.19
C SER A 58 4.61 -14.35 -22.57
N ASN A 59 4.77 -13.13 -23.08
CA ASN A 59 6.07 -12.54 -23.42
C ASN A 59 6.73 -11.78 -22.27
N TYR A 60 6.29 -11.97 -21.02
CA TYR A 60 6.78 -11.26 -19.83
C TYR A 60 8.32 -11.18 -19.77
N LEU A 61 9.03 -12.29 -20.00
CA LEU A 61 10.50 -12.33 -19.94
C LEU A 61 11.20 -11.41 -20.96
N GLN A 62 10.48 -10.91 -21.96
CA GLN A 62 10.97 -9.98 -22.96
C GLN A 62 10.71 -8.52 -22.57
N THR A 63 9.87 -8.29 -21.55
CA THR A 63 9.55 -6.94 -21.05
C THR A 63 10.71 -6.35 -20.26
N GLN A 64 10.65 -5.06 -19.99
CA GLN A 64 11.62 -4.36 -19.13
C GLN A 64 11.60 -4.94 -17.69
N GLU A 65 10.42 -5.23 -17.17
CA GLU A 65 10.25 -5.82 -15.85
C GLU A 65 10.79 -7.26 -15.82
N GLY A 66 10.44 -8.09 -16.80
CA GLY A 66 10.90 -9.47 -16.88
C GLY A 66 12.42 -9.62 -17.06
N LYS A 67 13.11 -8.62 -17.61
CA LYS A 67 14.58 -8.57 -17.63
C LYS A 67 15.20 -8.32 -16.26
N ASN A 68 14.50 -7.57 -15.41
CA ASN A 68 14.95 -7.26 -14.04
C ASN A 68 14.54 -8.36 -13.04
N LEU A 69 13.39 -8.99 -13.25
CA LEU A 69 12.86 -10.09 -12.44
C LEU A 69 12.49 -11.26 -13.36
N PRO A 70 13.43 -12.14 -13.74
CA PRO A 70 13.20 -13.21 -14.72
C PRO A 70 12.44 -14.41 -14.12
N VAL A 71 11.34 -14.14 -13.44
CA VAL A 71 10.44 -15.14 -12.86
C VAL A 71 9.05 -14.93 -13.42
N LEU A 72 8.56 -15.90 -14.21
CA LEU A 72 7.20 -15.88 -14.73
C LEU A 72 6.21 -15.89 -13.57
N HIS A 73 5.33 -14.91 -13.54
CA HIS A 73 4.27 -14.77 -12.55
C HIS A 73 3.09 -14.02 -13.12
N CYS A 74 1.93 -14.18 -12.52
CA CYS A 74 0.69 -13.48 -12.85
C CYS A 74 0.39 -13.40 -14.37
N VAL A 75 0.74 -14.47 -15.10
CA VAL A 75 0.44 -14.55 -16.53
C VAL A 75 -1.07 -14.68 -16.71
N GLN A 76 -1.66 -13.82 -17.51
CA GLN A 76 -3.11 -13.76 -17.72
C GLN A 76 -3.69 -15.14 -18.08
N GLY A 77 -4.73 -15.55 -17.36
CA GLY A 77 -5.40 -16.83 -17.53
C GLY A 77 -4.76 -18.02 -16.79
N SER A 78 -3.57 -17.85 -16.18
CA SER A 78 -2.98 -18.88 -15.32
C SER A 78 -3.65 -18.95 -13.95
N ASP A 79 -3.46 -20.06 -13.23
CA ASP A 79 -3.90 -20.20 -11.84
C ASP A 79 -3.19 -19.19 -10.92
N GLY A 80 -1.90 -18.94 -11.13
CA GLY A 80 -1.11 -17.97 -10.38
C GLY A 80 -1.62 -16.52 -10.50
N TRP A 81 -2.23 -16.16 -11.63
CA TRP A 81 -2.84 -14.87 -11.87
C TRP A 81 -4.16 -14.67 -11.11
N GLN A 82 -4.86 -15.73 -10.73
CA GLN A 82 -6.14 -15.62 -10.04
C GLN A 82 -5.97 -15.02 -8.63
N ILE A 83 -6.96 -14.23 -8.23
CA ILE A 83 -7.08 -13.81 -6.81
C ILE A 83 -7.33 -15.07 -5.99
N SER A 84 -6.67 -15.18 -4.84
CA SER A 84 -6.80 -16.34 -3.97
C SER A 84 -8.24 -16.63 -3.61
N SER A 85 -8.65 -17.89 -3.79
CA SER A 85 -10.00 -18.37 -3.44
C SER A 85 -10.34 -18.28 -1.94
N LYS A 86 -9.34 -17.99 -1.09
CA LYS A 86 -9.52 -17.70 0.34
C LYS A 86 -10.13 -16.30 0.59
N LEU A 87 -10.22 -15.46 -0.45
CA LEU A 87 -10.79 -14.12 -0.40
C LEU A 87 -12.10 -14.09 -1.19
N GLU A 88 -13.11 -13.50 -0.57
CA GLU A 88 -14.39 -13.32 -1.26
C GLU A 88 -14.33 -12.09 -2.16
N VAL A 89 -14.26 -12.30 -3.47
CA VAL A 89 -14.29 -11.22 -4.48
C VAL A 89 -15.72 -10.72 -4.70
N GLY A 90 -16.71 -11.61 -4.76
CA GLY A 90 -18.11 -11.27 -5.04
C GLY A 90 -18.25 -10.45 -6.32
N ASP A 91 -19.12 -9.45 -6.29
CA ASP A 91 -19.36 -8.52 -7.40
C ASP A 91 -18.39 -7.34 -7.42
N SER A 92 -17.29 -7.40 -6.67
CA SER A 92 -16.29 -6.33 -6.59
C SER A 92 -15.61 -6.12 -7.94
N ARG A 93 -15.41 -4.85 -8.32
CA ARG A 93 -14.65 -4.52 -9.51
C ARG A 93 -13.20 -4.92 -9.35
N ILE A 94 -12.62 -5.51 -10.40
CA ILE A 94 -11.22 -5.90 -10.48
C ILE A 94 -10.53 -5.01 -11.52
N PHE A 95 -9.34 -4.50 -11.18
CA PHE A 95 -8.50 -3.70 -12.06
C PHE A 95 -7.26 -4.51 -12.43
N ASP A 96 -7.21 -5.01 -13.64
CA ASP A 96 -6.01 -5.62 -14.21
C ASP A 96 -5.01 -4.53 -14.56
N LYS A 97 -3.78 -4.66 -14.11
CA LYS A 97 -2.73 -3.66 -14.30
C LYS A 97 -1.46 -4.31 -14.86
N PRO A 98 -0.81 -3.69 -15.86
CA PRO A 98 0.38 -4.23 -16.50
C PRO A 98 1.68 -3.86 -15.77
N SER A 99 1.61 -3.22 -14.61
CA SER A 99 2.72 -2.73 -13.82
C SER A 99 2.29 -2.47 -12.38
N PHE A 100 3.17 -2.00 -11.54
CA PHE A 100 3.00 -1.86 -10.09
C PHE A 100 1.81 -0.98 -9.67
N GLY A 101 1.56 0.12 -10.35
CA GLY A 101 0.45 1.03 -10.08
C GLY A 101 -0.62 1.02 -11.15
N SER A 102 -1.84 1.48 -10.82
CA SER A 102 -2.98 1.52 -11.74
C SER A 102 -3.56 2.92 -11.84
N MET A 103 -3.38 3.55 -12.99
CA MET A 103 -4.05 4.82 -13.31
C MET A 103 -5.57 4.63 -13.43
N ALA A 104 -6.02 3.51 -14.02
CA ALA A 104 -7.45 3.19 -14.14
C ALA A 104 -8.15 3.06 -12.78
N LEU A 105 -7.46 2.52 -11.76
CA LEU A 105 -7.95 2.49 -10.38
C LEU A 105 -8.10 3.90 -9.82
N ALA A 106 -7.10 4.76 -10.02
CA ALA A 106 -7.13 6.13 -9.52
C ALA A 106 -8.22 6.96 -10.23
N ASP A 107 -8.40 6.77 -11.53
CA ASP A 107 -9.48 7.40 -12.30
C ASP A 107 -10.85 6.94 -11.80
N TYR A 108 -11.01 5.65 -11.53
CA TYR A 108 -12.25 5.13 -10.92
C TYR A 108 -12.50 5.75 -9.54
N ALA A 109 -11.49 5.78 -8.67
CA ALA A 109 -11.63 6.38 -7.34
C ALA A 109 -12.07 7.85 -7.42
N ALA A 110 -11.58 8.59 -8.41
CA ALA A 110 -11.95 9.98 -8.65
C ALA A 110 -13.41 10.16 -9.15
N THR A 111 -14.07 9.11 -9.64
CA THR A 111 -15.49 9.17 -10.01
C THR A 111 -16.44 8.99 -8.81
N LEU A 112 -15.90 8.56 -7.66
CA LEU A 112 -16.73 8.32 -6.48
C LEU A 112 -17.00 9.65 -5.76
N SER A 113 -18.26 10.09 -5.76
CA SER A 113 -18.69 11.25 -4.96
C SER A 113 -18.56 10.95 -3.46
N ASP A 114 -18.27 11.98 -2.66
CA ASP A 114 -18.24 11.95 -1.20
C ASP A 114 -17.24 10.94 -0.61
N LEU A 115 -16.17 10.66 -1.36
CA LEU A 115 -15.10 9.76 -0.93
C LEU A 115 -14.23 10.44 0.13
N GLU A 116 -14.31 9.95 1.36
CA GLU A 116 -13.57 10.51 2.51
C GLU A 116 -12.25 9.79 2.76
N GLU A 117 -12.24 8.48 2.59
CA GLU A 117 -11.09 7.65 2.90
C GLU A 117 -10.91 6.52 1.89
N ILE A 118 -9.68 6.28 1.49
CA ILE A 118 -9.24 5.11 0.76
C ILE A 118 -8.32 4.30 1.66
N GLU A 119 -8.65 3.04 1.90
CA GLU A 119 -7.80 2.11 2.63
C GLU A 119 -7.20 1.08 1.68
N LEU A 120 -5.88 0.88 1.73
CA LEU A 120 -5.16 -0.10 0.94
C LEU A 120 -4.66 -1.26 1.83
N VAL A 121 -4.83 -2.48 1.33
CA VAL A 121 -4.33 -3.72 1.92
C VAL A 121 -3.76 -4.61 0.82
N GLY A 122 -2.91 -5.58 1.14
CA GLY A 122 -2.42 -6.60 0.19
C GLY A 122 -0.91 -6.55 -0.07
N LEU A 123 -0.52 -6.90 -1.29
CA LEU A 123 0.85 -7.25 -1.69
C LEU A 123 1.36 -6.41 -2.88
N CYS A 124 2.65 -6.16 -3.01
CA CYS A 124 3.60 -6.10 -1.89
C CYS A 124 3.66 -4.68 -1.36
N THR A 125 3.82 -4.50 -0.05
CA THR A 125 3.83 -3.17 0.61
C THR A 125 4.76 -2.19 -0.08
N GLY A 126 5.98 -2.61 -0.43
CA GLY A 126 7.01 -1.76 -1.02
C GLY A 126 7.00 -1.72 -2.55
N ILE A 127 6.02 -2.31 -3.21
CA ILE A 127 5.94 -2.37 -4.68
C ILE A 127 4.55 -1.88 -5.11
N CYS A 128 3.56 -2.75 -5.20
CA CYS A 128 2.25 -2.40 -5.72
C CYS A 128 1.41 -1.55 -4.75
N VAL A 129 1.49 -1.82 -3.44
CA VAL A 129 0.74 -1.03 -2.44
C VAL A 129 1.22 0.41 -2.42
N ILE A 130 2.54 0.65 -2.25
CA ILE A 130 3.11 2.01 -2.22
C ILE A 130 2.90 2.76 -3.53
N SER A 131 3.03 2.07 -4.69
CA SER A 131 2.82 2.68 -6.00
C SER A 131 1.39 3.18 -6.16
N ASN A 132 0.40 2.36 -5.82
CA ASN A 132 -1.01 2.77 -5.86
C ASN A 132 -1.33 3.85 -4.82
N ALA A 133 -0.76 3.78 -3.62
CA ALA A 133 -0.94 4.79 -2.59
C ALA A 133 -0.47 6.17 -3.06
N PHE A 134 0.69 6.26 -3.74
CA PHE A 134 1.21 7.52 -4.26
C PHE A 134 0.42 8.04 -5.47
N ILE A 135 -0.01 7.17 -6.38
CA ILE A 135 -0.88 7.56 -7.50
C ILE A 135 -2.21 8.11 -6.98
N LEU A 136 -2.83 7.43 -6.01
CA LEU A 136 -4.07 7.88 -5.38
C LEU A 136 -3.88 9.21 -4.64
N LYS A 137 -2.78 9.37 -3.90
CA LYS A 137 -2.46 10.63 -3.22
C LYS A 137 -2.26 11.79 -4.19
N ALA A 138 -1.61 11.54 -5.32
CA ALA A 138 -1.43 12.54 -6.37
C ALA A 138 -2.74 12.89 -7.09
N LYS A 139 -3.60 11.90 -7.33
CA LYS A 139 -4.91 12.09 -8.00
C LYS A 139 -5.95 12.75 -7.11
N LEU A 140 -5.93 12.42 -5.81
CA LEU A 140 -6.93 12.80 -4.81
C LEU A 140 -6.25 13.37 -3.55
N PRO A 141 -5.61 14.55 -3.65
CA PRO A 141 -4.76 15.08 -2.57
C PRO A 141 -5.51 15.32 -1.25
N GLU A 142 -6.81 15.61 -1.32
CA GLU A 142 -7.65 15.90 -0.16
C GLU A 142 -8.30 14.66 0.46
N VAL A 143 -8.29 13.51 -0.25
CA VAL A 143 -8.81 12.25 0.30
C VAL A 143 -7.78 11.64 1.24
N LYS A 144 -8.23 11.18 2.39
CA LYS A 144 -7.37 10.46 3.33
C LYS A 144 -6.98 9.11 2.76
N ILE A 145 -5.68 8.91 2.52
CA ILE A 145 -5.15 7.61 2.09
C ILE A 145 -4.58 6.89 3.31
N THR A 146 -5.06 5.68 3.55
CA THR A 146 -4.65 4.83 4.68
C THR A 146 -4.10 3.50 4.15
N VAL A 147 -3.03 3.00 4.75
CA VAL A 147 -2.49 1.66 4.52
C VAL A 147 -2.53 0.88 5.84
N ASP A 148 -3.18 -0.27 5.86
CA ASP A 148 -3.19 -1.16 7.03
C ASP A 148 -2.00 -2.12 6.98
N ALA A 149 -0.97 -1.81 7.76
CA ALA A 149 0.26 -2.59 7.82
C ALA A 149 0.02 -4.04 8.30
N SER A 150 -1.02 -4.30 9.09
CA SER A 150 -1.36 -5.66 9.55
C SER A 150 -1.97 -6.54 8.45
N CYS A 151 -2.49 -5.90 7.40
CA CYS A 151 -3.07 -6.52 6.22
C CYS A 151 -2.17 -6.36 4.98
N CYS A 152 -0.90 -5.98 5.15
CA CYS A 152 0.09 -5.87 4.09
C CYS A 152 1.34 -6.68 4.41
N ALA A 153 1.98 -7.21 3.36
CA ALA A 153 3.29 -7.87 3.48
C ALA A 153 4.19 -7.46 2.31
N CYS A 154 5.49 -7.64 2.48
CA CYS A 154 6.48 -7.42 1.44
C CYS A 154 7.43 -8.62 1.36
N VAL A 155 8.34 -8.60 0.38
CA VAL A 155 9.33 -9.66 0.17
C VAL A 155 10.11 -9.97 1.46
N THR A 156 10.44 -8.95 2.25
CA THR A 156 11.05 -9.10 3.58
C THR A 156 10.40 -8.17 4.60
N PRO A 157 10.49 -8.49 5.91
CA PRO A 157 10.03 -7.56 6.95
C PRO A 157 10.72 -6.19 6.93
N GLU A 158 11.98 -6.13 6.49
CA GLU A 158 12.75 -4.89 6.37
C GLU A 158 12.21 -4.01 5.25
N SER A 159 11.96 -4.59 4.07
CA SER A 159 11.38 -3.85 2.94
C SER A 159 9.96 -3.36 3.24
N HIS A 160 9.17 -4.15 3.99
CA HIS A 160 7.87 -3.72 4.50
C HIS A 160 7.99 -2.45 5.37
N LYS A 161 8.87 -2.45 6.37
CA LYS A 161 9.07 -1.30 7.26
C LYS A 161 9.56 -0.06 6.51
N THR A 162 10.51 -0.24 5.58
CA THR A 162 11.05 0.85 4.76
C THR A 162 9.95 1.51 3.93
N ALA A 163 9.08 0.70 3.31
CA ALA A 163 7.96 1.21 2.53
C ALA A 163 6.95 1.98 3.38
N LEU A 164 6.59 1.45 4.56
CA LEU A 164 5.70 2.15 5.48
C LEU A 164 6.29 3.49 5.94
N ALA A 165 7.60 3.54 6.24
CA ALA A 165 8.27 4.78 6.59
C ALA A 165 8.23 5.80 5.44
N ALA A 166 8.50 5.37 4.20
CA ALA A 166 8.41 6.23 3.02
C ALA A 166 6.99 6.79 2.81
N MET A 167 5.98 5.95 2.95
CA MET A 167 4.57 6.37 2.84
C MET A 167 4.19 7.42 3.88
N LYS A 168 4.64 7.27 5.14
CA LYS A 168 4.41 8.25 6.21
C LYS A 168 5.02 9.62 5.88
N LEU A 169 6.23 9.67 5.31
CA LEU A 169 6.86 10.91 4.87
C LEU A 169 6.01 11.65 3.82
N CYS A 170 5.28 10.91 3.00
CA CYS A 170 4.38 11.45 1.99
C CYS A 170 2.94 11.63 2.50
N GLN A 171 2.73 11.70 3.82
CA GLN A 171 1.42 11.94 4.45
C GLN A 171 0.37 10.85 4.18
N ILE A 172 0.80 9.63 3.90
CA ILE A 172 -0.07 8.47 3.88
C ILE A 172 -0.23 7.97 5.30
N ASN A 173 -1.48 7.82 5.75
CA ASN A 173 -1.77 7.30 7.08
C ASN A 173 -1.44 5.80 7.14
N VAL A 174 -0.69 5.37 8.15
CA VAL A 174 -0.34 3.96 8.35
C VAL A 174 -0.91 3.50 9.68
N ILE A 175 -1.72 2.44 9.64
CA ILE A 175 -2.32 1.80 10.81
C ILE A 175 -1.85 0.35 10.92
N GLY A 176 -2.16 -0.33 12.02
CA GLY A 176 -1.93 -1.76 12.18
C GLY A 176 -0.45 -2.18 12.36
N GLU A 177 0.47 -1.26 12.59
CA GLU A 177 1.87 -1.62 12.87
C GLU A 177 1.99 -2.36 14.21
N LYS A 178 2.69 -3.48 14.23
CA LYS A 178 3.02 -4.17 15.47
C LYS A 178 3.98 -3.31 16.28
N LYS A 179 3.55 -2.84 17.45
CA LYS A 179 4.45 -2.19 18.42
C LYS A 179 5.57 -3.16 18.74
N LYS A 180 6.82 -2.75 18.58
CA LYS A 180 7.96 -3.53 19.11
C LYS A 180 7.72 -3.72 20.60
N PRO A 181 7.94 -4.93 21.18
CA PRO A 181 8.05 -5.04 22.62
C PRO A 181 9.15 -4.06 23.05
N GLN A 182 8.81 -3.11 23.92
CA GLN A 182 9.80 -2.24 24.52
C GLN A 182 10.75 -3.14 25.32
N LYS A 183 11.97 -3.35 24.82
CA LYS A 183 13.04 -3.83 25.67
C LYS A 183 13.27 -2.70 26.66
N ASN A 184 12.95 -2.92 27.92
CA ASN A 184 13.34 -2.06 29.04
C ASN A 184 14.87 -2.09 29.19
N ASN A 185 15.59 -1.44 28.31
CA ASN A 185 16.98 -1.08 28.48
C ASN A 185 16.97 0.40 28.87
N GLY A 186 17.12 0.66 30.16
CA GLY A 186 17.30 2.01 30.68
C GLY A 186 18.46 2.70 29.97
N GLY A 187 18.18 3.86 29.41
CA GLY A 187 19.18 4.75 28.85
C GLY A 187 19.12 4.85 27.32
N VAL A 188 18.87 6.06 26.84
CA VAL A 188 19.13 6.66 25.52
C VAL A 188 17.99 6.74 24.50
N TYR A 189 16.77 6.26 24.71
CA TYR A 189 15.69 6.45 23.75
C TYR A 189 14.59 7.44 24.16
N LYS A 190 14.96 8.51 24.90
CA LYS A 190 13.99 9.57 25.28
C LYS A 190 13.75 10.63 24.21
N LEU A 191 14.44 10.55 23.07
CA LEU A 191 14.42 11.62 22.05
C LEU A 191 13.37 11.42 20.91
N TYR A 192 12.69 10.28 20.83
CA TYR A 192 11.74 10.01 19.75
C TYR A 192 10.29 9.80 20.20
N THR A 193 9.98 9.79 21.48
CA THR A 193 8.62 9.65 22.01
C THR A 193 7.96 10.97 22.38
N GLU A 194 8.66 12.10 22.27
CA GLU A 194 8.10 13.43 22.54
C GLU A 194 7.57 14.16 21.29
N LEU A 195 7.44 13.48 20.16
CA LEU A 195 6.88 14.07 18.93
C LEU A 195 5.35 13.88 18.80
N GLU A 196 4.67 13.31 19.76
CA GLU A 196 3.19 13.25 19.82
C GLU A 196 2.53 14.57 20.28
N GLY A 197 3.18 15.69 20.11
CA GLY A 197 2.65 17.01 20.47
C GLY A 197 3.10 18.15 19.55
N PHE A 198 3.61 17.82 18.38
CA PHE A 198 4.17 18.85 17.50
C PHE A 198 3.08 19.56 16.69
N GLU A 199 2.75 20.78 17.10
CA GLU A 199 1.98 21.74 16.29
C GLU A 199 2.73 22.08 14.97
N PRO A 200 1.99 22.36 13.86
CA PRO A 200 2.58 22.51 12.51
C PRO A 200 3.47 23.75 12.31
N LYS A 201 3.82 24.48 13.35
CA LYS A 201 4.61 25.73 13.23
C LYS A 201 6.12 25.54 12.98
N ILE A 202 6.68 24.34 13.15
CA ILE A 202 8.14 24.12 13.07
C ILE A 202 8.62 23.61 11.69
N CYS A 203 7.72 23.23 10.80
CA CYS A 203 8.13 22.77 9.46
C CYS A 203 8.73 23.90 8.58
N ARG A 204 8.48 25.17 8.90
CA ARG A 204 9.05 26.31 8.15
C ARG A 204 10.54 26.58 8.42
N THR A 205 11.03 26.23 9.61
CA THR A 205 12.42 26.57 10.00
C THR A 205 13.42 25.49 9.52
N PHE A 206 12.99 24.23 9.42
CA PHE A 206 13.87 23.15 8.99
C PHE A 206 14.15 23.14 7.47
N PHE A 207 13.21 23.65 6.67
CA PHE A 207 13.38 23.72 5.21
C PHE A 207 14.33 24.86 4.80
N MET A 208 14.42 25.93 5.58
CA MET A 208 15.31 27.05 5.28
C MET A 208 16.77 26.82 5.70
N MET A 209 17.03 25.99 6.70
CA MET A 209 18.43 25.71 7.13
C MET A 209 19.17 24.73 6.22
N ASN A 210 18.48 23.82 5.52
CA ASN A 210 19.15 22.89 4.60
C ASN A 210 19.37 23.46 3.19
N CYS A 211 18.78 24.62 2.84
CA CYS A 211 19.00 25.26 1.55
C CYS A 211 20.25 26.15 1.53
N GLN A 212 20.78 26.56 2.69
CA GLN A 212 21.98 27.42 2.76
C GLN A 212 23.31 26.65 2.74
N ILE A 213 23.29 25.33 2.89
CA ILE A 213 24.55 24.52 2.91
C ILE A 213 25.02 24.08 1.52
N LYS A 214 24.24 24.29 0.47
CA LYS A 214 24.56 23.83 -0.91
C LYS A 214 24.99 24.93 -1.89
N CYS A 215 25.13 26.17 -1.45
CA CYS A 215 25.53 27.27 -2.37
C CYS A 215 27.00 27.72 -2.28
N ASN A 216 27.86 27.06 -1.53
CA ASN A 216 29.27 27.46 -1.37
C ASN A 216 30.29 26.45 -1.89
N VAL A 217 30.00 25.72 -2.96
CA VAL A 217 31.03 24.94 -3.67
C VAL A 217 30.83 25.17 -5.16
N PHE A 218 31.25 26.36 -5.63
CA PHE A 218 31.71 26.66 -6.99
C PHE A 218 32.13 28.16 -7.03
N GLU A 219 33.35 28.42 -6.62
CA GLU A 219 34.28 29.38 -7.18
C GLU A 219 35.63 28.70 -7.34
#